data_76fec07a06b3d52146a40f21765c2ad9
#
_entry.id   76fec07a06b3d52146a40f21765c2ad9
#
_cell.length_a   1.000
_cell.length_b   1.000
_cell.length_c   1.000
_cell.angle_alpha   90.00
_cell.angle_beta   90.00
_cell.angle_gamma   90.00
#
_symmetry.space_group_name_H-M   'P 1'
#
loop_
_entity.id
_entity.type
_entity.pdbx_description
1 polymer ?
#
loop_
_entity_poly.entity_id
_entity_poly.type
_entity_poly.pdbx_seq_one_letter_code
_entity_poly.pdbx_strand_id
1 'polypeptide(L)'
;DLHPRVRRQRQMCIRDRPTTIWMQTQGRVHEGAIFFIAGIGNPVYAKILLEEHRQTKLNIVIYEPSKEIFFKVLESIDITDLLQKDAKCIFVIDGLTGVKVENVIQKMISVEVMDHIKTFILPNYEMIFAKEMLLFAKTIREKCESCATYINTRTNFSNVFAQNLFANAPYILDGYKTKQLIEVIPRDIPAIIVAAGPSLNKNIKELKRAKGKAFIIAVDTAIKPLASEKIIPDMFAIVDGRKPLELINTEDAKKIPLLTSISAANSVLSFHTGKKFFYNEGYVYINSMFYRNGESFETVACGGSVATSAFALAFMIGIDTIILVGQDLALTGNKTHADGTFQEKMETIDTSHSIMVPGNIEKEVPTRGDFKMYLEWYNQYIKDCKEYRKQFKVINATEGGAKIDGTEVMTLKDAID
;
A
#
# COMPACT_ATOMS: atom_id res chain seq x y z
N ASP A 1 26.21 57.60 -11.75
CA ASP A 1 24.87 57.22 -11.16
C ASP A 1 23.91 56.83 -12.25
N LEU A 2 23.60 55.55 -12.30
CA LEU A 2 22.64 54.99 -13.24
C LEU A 2 21.21 55.36 -12.82
N HIS A 3 20.41 55.86 -13.79
CA HIS A 3 19.01 56.20 -13.63
C HIS A 3 18.23 55.13 -12.83
N PRO A 4 17.34 55.49 -11.89
CA PRO A 4 16.62 54.53 -11.06
C PRO A 4 15.88 53.42 -11.83
N ARG A 5 15.39 53.68 -13.06
CA ARG A 5 14.81 52.68 -13.97
C ARG A 5 15.80 51.64 -14.43
N VAL A 6 17.05 52.03 -14.72
CA VAL A 6 18.12 51.10 -15.15
C VAL A 6 18.60 50.23 -14.00
N ARG A 7 18.65 50.77 -12.78
CA ARG A 7 18.90 50.01 -11.55
C ARG A 7 17.82 48.96 -11.28
N ARG A 8 16.55 49.33 -11.42
CA ARG A 8 15.42 48.38 -11.29
C ARG A 8 15.47 47.30 -12.36
N GLN A 9 15.70 47.65 -13.64
CA GLN A 9 15.86 46.66 -14.70
C GLN A 9 17.05 45.73 -14.49
N ARG A 10 18.20 46.24 -14.07
CA ARG A 10 19.37 45.37 -13.75
C ARG A 10 19.11 44.47 -12.53
N GLN A 11 18.43 44.95 -11.51
CA GLN A 11 18.05 44.12 -10.36
C GLN A 11 16.99 43.08 -10.73
N MET A 12 16.02 43.38 -11.61
CA MET A 12 15.11 42.41 -12.20
C MET A 12 15.87 41.35 -13.01
N CYS A 13 16.73 41.77 -13.96
CA CYS A 13 17.52 40.79 -14.78
C CYS A 13 18.44 39.88 -13.99
N ILE A 14 18.96 40.31 -12.82
CA ILE A 14 19.81 39.44 -11.97
C ILE A 14 18.95 38.52 -11.10
N ARG A 15 17.76 38.94 -10.67
CA ARG A 15 16.82 38.08 -9.92
C ARG A 15 16.14 37.02 -10.79
N ASP A 16 15.89 37.31 -12.05
CA ASP A 16 15.12 36.44 -12.95
C ASP A 16 15.96 35.35 -13.64
N ARG A 17 17.29 35.53 -13.76
CA ARG A 17 18.16 34.56 -14.42
C ARG A 17 18.12 33.14 -13.80
N PRO A 18 18.23 32.94 -12.48
CA PRO A 18 18.20 31.60 -11.91
C PRO A 18 16.85 30.90 -12.12
N THR A 19 15.76 31.64 -12.04
CA THR A 19 14.40 31.11 -12.24
C THR A 19 14.12 30.77 -13.71
N THR A 20 14.57 31.61 -14.64
CA THR A 20 14.46 31.36 -16.09
C THR A 20 15.27 30.11 -16.48
N ILE A 21 16.52 30.01 -15.98
CA ILE A 21 17.35 28.81 -16.20
C ILE A 21 16.67 27.59 -15.62
N TRP A 22 16.17 27.67 -14.38
CA TRP A 22 15.45 26.58 -13.74
C TRP A 22 14.25 26.13 -14.54
N MET A 23 13.41 27.06 -15.05
CA MET A 23 12.27 26.72 -15.91
C MET A 23 12.68 26.00 -17.19
N GLN A 24 13.76 26.43 -17.82
CA GLN A 24 14.30 25.75 -19.02
C GLN A 24 14.75 24.31 -18.74
N THR A 25 15.23 24.03 -17.51
CA THR A 25 15.62 22.67 -17.11
C THR A 25 14.42 21.75 -16.86
N GLN A 26 13.23 22.28 -16.64
CA GLN A 26 12.03 21.45 -16.37
C GLN A 26 11.53 20.71 -17.60
N GLY A 27 11.94 21.10 -18.80
CA GLY A 27 11.49 20.50 -20.05
C GLY A 27 9.99 20.71 -20.31
N ARG A 28 9.38 19.82 -21.06
CA ARG A 28 7.94 19.88 -21.34
C ARG A 28 7.13 19.56 -20.09
N VAL A 29 6.17 20.43 -19.77
CA VAL A 29 5.22 20.23 -18.67
C VAL A 29 3.88 19.77 -19.25
N HIS A 30 3.38 18.67 -18.76
CA HIS A 30 2.12 18.06 -19.19
C HIS A 30 0.94 18.53 -18.32
N GLU A 31 -0.26 18.47 -18.87
CA GLU A 31 -1.48 18.72 -18.09
C GLU A 31 -1.58 17.72 -16.93
N GLY A 32 -1.91 18.20 -15.76
CA GLY A 32 -1.99 17.39 -14.53
C GLY A 32 -0.65 17.11 -13.84
N ALA A 33 0.47 17.65 -14.37
CA ALA A 33 1.78 17.50 -13.72
C ALA A 33 1.76 18.00 -12.28
N ILE A 34 2.57 17.35 -11.42
CA ILE A 34 2.71 17.72 -10.02
C ILE A 34 4.13 18.23 -9.79
N PHE A 35 4.21 19.44 -9.28
CA PHE A 35 5.46 20.02 -8.81
C PHE A 35 5.55 19.94 -7.28
N PHE A 36 6.47 19.17 -6.79
CA PHE A 36 6.84 19.12 -5.38
C PHE A 36 8.01 20.07 -5.14
N ILE A 37 7.76 21.18 -4.46
CA ILE A 37 8.75 22.20 -4.14
C ILE A 37 9.04 22.14 -2.65
N ALA A 38 10.27 21.84 -2.25
CA ALA A 38 10.72 21.95 -0.87
C ALA A 38 11.42 23.29 -0.63
N GLY A 39 10.85 24.03 0.31
CA GLY A 39 11.25 25.37 0.68
C GLY A 39 10.36 26.46 0.06
N ILE A 40 9.94 27.43 0.88
CA ILE A 40 9.22 28.64 0.45
C ILE A 40 10.08 29.89 0.56
N GLY A 41 11.32 29.79 1.00
CA GLY A 41 12.20 30.95 1.22
C GLY A 41 12.32 31.90 0.03
N ASN A 42 12.04 31.41 -1.18
CA ASN A 42 11.84 32.25 -2.38
C ASN A 42 10.62 31.75 -3.18
N PRO A 43 9.40 32.30 -2.97
CA PRO A 43 8.19 31.86 -3.65
C PRO A 43 8.14 32.21 -5.15
N VAL A 44 9.14 32.90 -5.68
CA VAL A 44 9.21 33.28 -7.10
C VAL A 44 9.17 32.05 -8.01
N TYR A 45 9.77 30.94 -7.63
CA TYR A 45 9.71 29.71 -8.41
C TYR A 45 8.28 29.19 -8.59
N ALA A 46 7.48 29.16 -7.52
CA ALA A 46 6.08 28.74 -7.58
C ALA A 46 5.22 29.74 -8.37
N LYS A 47 5.49 31.05 -8.22
CA LYS A 47 4.78 32.11 -8.97
C LYS A 47 5.03 32.04 -10.46
N ILE A 48 6.27 31.83 -10.89
CA ILE A 48 6.61 31.67 -12.30
C ILE A 48 5.95 30.42 -12.88
N LEU A 49 5.97 29.29 -12.15
CA LEU A 49 5.25 28.09 -12.59
C LEU A 49 3.76 28.38 -12.81
N LEU A 50 3.14 29.08 -11.87
CA LEU A 50 1.74 29.43 -11.96
C LEU A 50 1.45 30.34 -13.17
N GLU A 51 2.31 31.31 -13.44
CA GLU A 51 2.17 32.27 -14.51
C GLU A 51 2.39 31.64 -15.89
N GLU A 52 3.47 30.89 -16.07
CA GLU A 52 3.84 30.24 -17.32
C GLU A 52 2.83 29.14 -17.71
N HIS A 53 2.19 28.52 -16.73
CA HIS A 53 1.30 27.38 -16.93
C HIS A 53 -0.16 27.63 -16.51
N ARG A 54 -0.63 28.87 -16.60
CA ARG A 54 -2.03 29.23 -16.24
C ARG A 54 -3.09 28.41 -16.98
N GLN A 55 -2.83 27.99 -18.21
CA GLN A 55 -3.73 27.16 -19.01
C GLN A 55 -3.55 25.67 -18.78
N THR A 56 -2.43 25.27 -18.18
CA THR A 56 -2.11 23.88 -17.87
C THR A 56 -2.57 23.59 -16.44
N LYS A 57 -3.39 22.56 -16.26
CA LYS A 57 -3.92 22.22 -14.92
C LYS A 57 -2.82 21.56 -14.06
N LEU A 58 -1.88 22.37 -13.58
CA LEU A 58 -0.83 21.93 -12.66
C LEU A 58 -1.34 21.76 -11.25
N ASN A 59 -0.65 20.90 -10.49
CA ASN A 59 -0.73 20.87 -9.03
C ASN A 59 0.64 21.23 -8.46
N ILE A 60 0.70 22.16 -7.53
CA ILE A 60 1.92 22.59 -6.87
C ILE A 60 1.81 22.23 -5.39
N VAL A 61 2.77 21.47 -4.88
CA VAL A 61 2.89 21.17 -3.44
C VAL A 61 4.12 21.87 -2.93
N ILE A 62 3.95 22.78 -2.00
CA ILE A 62 5.03 23.53 -1.36
C ILE A 62 5.20 22.98 0.06
N TYR A 63 6.34 22.37 0.32
CA TYR A 63 6.73 21.88 1.62
C TYR A 63 7.72 22.83 2.29
N GLU A 64 7.42 23.29 3.49
CA GLU A 64 8.30 24.13 4.28
C GLU A 64 8.48 23.54 5.69
N PRO A 65 9.70 23.09 6.03
CA PRO A 65 9.99 22.50 7.34
C PRO A 65 10.05 23.52 8.49
N SER A 66 10.04 24.83 8.20
CA SER A 66 10.09 25.88 9.23
C SER A 66 8.94 26.87 9.09
N LYS A 67 8.07 26.90 10.09
CA LYS A 67 7.01 27.92 10.18
C LYS A 67 7.58 29.33 10.33
N GLU A 68 8.76 29.49 10.93
CA GLU A 68 9.44 30.78 11.10
C GLU A 68 9.86 31.36 9.73
N ILE A 69 10.41 30.53 8.84
CA ILE A 69 10.72 30.95 7.46
C ILE A 69 9.43 31.31 6.73
N PHE A 70 8.37 30.49 6.87
CA PHE A 70 7.07 30.79 6.25
C PHE A 70 6.53 32.15 6.68
N PHE A 71 6.50 32.44 7.98
CA PHE A 71 6.04 33.74 8.48
C PHE A 71 6.92 34.90 7.99
N LYS A 72 8.26 34.67 7.91
CA LYS A 72 9.17 35.69 7.40
C LYS A 72 8.94 36.00 5.92
N VAL A 73 8.56 35.00 5.14
CA VAL A 73 8.16 35.20 3.73
C VAL A 73 6.88 36.04 3.66
N LEU A 74 5.86 35.76 4.50
CA LEU A 74 4.61 36.48 4.53
C LEU A 74 4.80 37.96 4.91
N GLU A 75 5.78 38.28 5.77
CA GLU A 75 6.13 39.66 6.12
C GLU A 75 6.75 40.44 4.94
N SER A 76 7.38 39.76 4.01
CA SER A 76 8.27 40.37 3.03
C SER A 76 7.77 40.28 1.59
N ILE A 77 6.94 39.26 1.29
CA ILE A 77 6.54 38.92 -0.08
C ILE A 77 5.04 38.62 -0.10
N ASP A 78 4.31 39.25 -0.99
CA ASP A 78 2.92 38.92 -1.27
C ASP A 78 2.83 37.56 -1.99
N ILE A 79 2.12 36.60 -1.41
CA ILE A 79 1.85 35.25 -1.98
C ILE A 79 0.38 35.00 -2.22
N THR A 80 -0.45 36.05 -2.27
CA THR A 80 -1.90 35.93 -2.42
C THR A 80 -2.31 35.16 -3.68
N ASP A 81 -1.54 35.29 -4.75
CA ASP A 81 -1.71 34.55 -6.01
C ASP A 81 -1.58 33.03 -5.86
N LEU A 82 -0.67 32.59 -4.99
CA LEU A 82 -0.48 31.15 -4.69
C LEU A 82 -1.58 30.59 -3.75
N LEU A 83 -2.26 31.46 -3.01
CA LEU A 83 -3.32 31.06 -2.07
C LEU A 83 -4.71 31.03 -2.72
N GLN A 84 -4.84 31.48 -3.97
CA GLN A 84 -6.11 31.43 -4.69
C GLN A 84 -6.51 29.98 -4.99
N LYS A 85 -7.81 29.70 -4.94
CA LYS A 85 -8.34 28.34 -5.13
C LYS A 85 -8.01 27.73 -6.49
N ASP A 86 -7.93 28.55 -7.52
CA ASP A 86 -7.58 28.17 -8.89
C ASP A 86 -6.07 27.95 -9.10
N ALA A 87 -5.23 28.44 -8.18
CA ALA A 87 -3.78 28.21 -8.20
C ALA A 87 -3.39 26.75 -7.98
N LYS A 88 -4.29 25.92 -7.38
CA LYS A 88 -4.04 24.52 -7.03
C LYS A 88 -2.72 24.31 -6.30
N CYS A 89 -2.35 25.25 -5.44
CA CYS A 89 -1.20 25.15 -4.55
C CYS A 89 -1.62 24.56 -3.22
N ILE A 90 -0.92 23.52 -2.78
CA ILE A 90 -1.05 22.89 -1.47
C ILE A 90 0.16 23.30 -0.64
N PHE A 91 -0.07 23.95 0.48
CA PHE A 91 0.99 24.28 1.43
C PHE A 91 1.04 23.23 2.55
N VAL A 92 2.21 22.71 2.79
CA VAL A 92 2.51 21.82 3.92
C VAL A 92 3.62 22.48 4.72
N ILE A 93 3.26 23.04 5.86
CA ILE A 93 4.19 23.77 6.72
C ILE A 93 4.27 23.03 8.05
N ASP A 94 5.46 22.54 8.39
CA ASP A 94 5.66 21.80 9.63
C ASP A 94 5.35 22.69 10.85
N GLY A 95 4.63 22.10 11.80
CA GLY A 95 4.17 22.81 13.00
C GLY A 95 3.04 23.84 12.79
N LEU A 96 2.49 23.98 11.55
CA LEU A 96 1.41 24.90 11.25
C LEU A 96 0.19 24.23 10.60
N THR A 97 0.37 23.47 9.53
CA THR A 97 -0.76 22.90 8.77
C THR A 97 -1.37 21.63 9.37
N GLY A 98 -0.72 21.02 10.36
CA GLY A 98 -1.18 19.78 10.99
C GLY A 98 -1.14 18.54 10.08
N VAL A 99 -0.65 18.68 8.84
CA VAL A 99 -0.54 17.60 7.87
C VAL A 99 0.92 17.32 7.59
N LYS A 100 1.31 16.04 7.59
CA LYS A 100 2.65 15.62 7.20
C LYS A 100 2.80 15.59 5.69
N VAL A 101 3.95 16.02 5.18
CA VAL A 101 4.24 16.05 3.74
C VAL A 101 4.17 14.67 3.10
N GLU A 102 4.57 13.62 3.83
CA GLU A 102 4.51 12.24 3.38
C GLU A 102 3.07 11.81 3.05
N ASN A 103 2.09 12.23 3.86
CA ASN A 103 0.68 11.93 3.61
C ASN A 103 0.17 12.63 2.34
N VAL A 104 0.63 13.84 2.07
CA VAL A 104 0.27 14.56 0.84
C VAL A 104 0.89 13.88 -0.37
N ILE A 105 2.17 13.52 -0.31
CA ILE A 105 2.87 12.80 -1.37
C ILE A 105 2.15 11.48 -1.69
N GLN A 106 1.79 10.69 -0.67
CA GLN A 106 1.09 9.42 -0.84
C GLN A 106 -0.27 9.57 -1.53
N LYS A 107 -0.99 10.66 -1.28
CA LYS A 107 -2.29 10.95 -1.88
C LYS A 107 -2.20 11.53 -3.29
N MET A 108 -1.17 12.34 -3.55
CA MET A 108 -1.03 13.05 -4.82
C MET A 108 -0.41 12.20 -5.92
N ILE A 109 0.50 11.29 -5.57
CA ILE A 109 1.17 10.45 -6.56
C ILE A 109 0.32 9.21 -6.82
N SER A 110 -0.12 9.07 -8.06
CA SER A 110 -0.83 7.90 -8.57
C SER A 110 -0.17 7.39 -9.86
N VAL A 111 -0.66 6.26 -10.34
CA VAL A 111 -0.18 5.65 -11.60
C VAL A 111 -0.32 6.60 -12.79
N GLU A 112 -1.38 7.40 -12.83
CA GLU A 112 -1.68 8.29 -13.94
C GLU A 112 -0.76 9.50 -14.02
N VAL A 113 -0.14 9.89 -12.90
CA VAL A 113 0.66 11.13 -12.81
C VAL A 113 2.13 10.89 -12.52
N MET A 114 2.56 9.65 -12.21
CA MET A 114 3.93 9.36 -11.77
C MET A 114 5.00 9.78 -12.78
N ASP A 115 4.72 9.75 -14.09
CA ASP A 115 5.64 10.16 -15.15
C ASP A 115 5.70 11.69 -15.33
N HIS A 116 4.82 12.43 -14.65
CA HIS A 116 4.68 13.88 -14.75
C HIS A 116 5.00 14.59 -13.44
N ILE A 117 5.79 13.94 -12.59
CA ILE A 117 6.25 14.51 -11.31
C ILE A 117 7.54 15.27 -11.54
N LYS A 118 7.60 16.46 -10.98
CA LYS A 118 8.78 17.30 -10.91
C LYS A 118 9.08 17.63 -9.46
N THR A 119 10.32 17.49 -9.07
CA THR A 119 10.78 17.77 -7.70
C THR A 119 11.83 18.88 -7.73
N PHE A 120 11.66 19.85 -6.88
CA PHE A 120 12.60 20.93 -6.71
C PHE A 120 12.84 21.20 -5.22
N ILE A 121 14.11 21.23 -4.83
CA ILE A 121 14.53 21.64 -3.49
C ILE A 121 15.22 22.98 -3.62
N LEU A 122 14.79 23.98 -2.85
CA LEU A 122 15.44 25.28 -2.88
C LEU A 122 16.92 25.17 -2.47
N PRO A 123 17.81 25.96 -3.09
CA PRO A 123 19.21 26.02 -2.70
C PRO A 123 19.39 26.19 -1.19
N ASN A 124 20.34 25.49 -0.61
CA ASN A 124 20.69 25.45 0.81
C ASN A 124 19.71 24.69 1.74
N TYR A 125 18.50 24.31 1.31
CA TYR A 125 17.59 23.51 2.15
C TYR A 125 18.17 22.15 2.50
N GLU A 126 18.87 21.51 1.56
CA GLU A 126 19.54 20.21 1.84
C GLU A 126 20.63 20.33 2.92
N MET A 127 21.24 21.50 3.09
CA MET A 127 22.23 21.75 4.13
C MET A 127 21.58 22.09 5.48
N ILE A 128 20.50 22.87 5.47
CA ILE A 128 19.84 23.38 6.68
C ILE A 128 18.87 22.35 7.25
N PHE A 129 18.12 21.65 6.39
CA PHE A 129 17.07 20.70 6.71
C PHE A 129 17.36 19.32 6.12
N ALA A 130 18.59 18.83 6.31
CA ALA A 130 19.08 17.61 5.66
C ALA A 130 18.18 16.38 5.87
N LYS A 131 17.64 16.20 7.09
CA LYS A 131 16.76 15.07 7.43
C LYS A 131 15.41 15.16 6.73
N GLU A 132 14.82 16.34 6.74
CA GLU A 132 13.51 16.64 6.16
C GLU A 132 13.59 16.51 4.63
N MET A 133 14.65 17.04 4.01
CA MET A 133 14.86 16.94 2.56
C MET A 133 15.13 15.51 2.11
N LEU A 134 15.91 14.75 2.89
CA LEU A 134 16.14 13.32 2.63
C LEU A 134 14.82 12.53 2.69
N LEU A 135 14.01 12.76 3.72
CA LEU A 135 12.71 12.10 3.89
C LEU A 135 11.75 12.46 2.75
N PHE A 136 11.66 13.75 2.41
CA PHE A 136 10.85 14.25 1.31
C PHE A 136 11.20 13.57 -0.03
N ALA A 137 12.47 13.60 -0.43
CA ALA A 137 12.94 13.00 -1.67
C ALA A 137 12.76 11.47 -1.67
N LYS A 138 13.04 10.82 -0.53
CA LYS A 138 12.86 9.39 -0.34
C LYS A 138 11.39 8.98 -0.50
N THR A 139 10.46 9.70 0.13
CA THR A 139 9.03 9.39 0.06
C THR A 139 8.49 9.49 -1.37
N ILE A 140 8.89 10.52 -2.12
CA ILE A 140 8.50 10.67 -3.54
C ILE A 140 9.01 9.48 -4.35
N ARG A 141 10.28 9.13 -4.20
CA ARG A 141 10.90 8.01 -4.93
C ARG A 141 10.20 6.69 -4.62
N GLU A 142 10.03 6.35 -3.35
CA GLU A 142 9.39 5.10 -2.92
C GLU A 142 7.95 4.99 -3.46
N LYS A 143 7.23 6.11 -3.49
CA LYS A 143 5.87 6.11 -4.05
C LYS A 143 5.87 5.90 -5.57
N CYS A 144 6.79 6.53 -6.30
CA CYS A 144 6.94 6.29 -7.75
C CYS A 144 7.34 4.84 -8.04
N GLU A 145 8.28 4.28 -7.28
CA GLU A 145 8.69 2.87 -7.41
C GLU A 145 7.52 1.91 -7.14
N SER A 146 6.69 2.21 -6.15
CA SER A 146 5.47 1.45 -5.88
C SER A 146 4.48 1.50 -7.05
N CYS A 147 4.25 2.68 -7.64
CA CYS A 147 3.42 2.83 -8.83
C CYS A 147 3.99 2.07 -10.04
N ALA A 148 5.30 2.15 -10.27
CA ALA A 148 5.98 1.42 -11.34
C ALA A 148 5.85 -0.09 -11.17
N THR A 149 6.02 -0.60 -9.95
CA THR A 149 5.84 -2.01 -9.62
C THR A 149 4.40 -2.47 -9.92
N TYR A 150 3.41 -1.64 -9.55
CA TYR A 150 2.01 -1.92 -9.85
C TYR A 150 1.76 -2.02 -11.36
N ILE A 151 2.25 -1.05 -12.15
CA ILE A 151 2.13 -1.07 -13.62
C ILE A 151 2.78 -2.32 -14.21
N ASN A 152 4.03 -2.60 -13.82
CA ASN A 152 4.78 -3.74 -14.33
C ASN A 152 4.05 -5.06 -14.05
N THR A 153 3.52 -5.24 -12.84
CA THR A 153 2.73 -6.41 -12.49
C THR A 153 1.49 -6.52 -13.37
N ARG A 154 0.72 -5.42 -13.51
CA ARG A 154 -0.50 -5.40 -14.34
C ARG A 154 -0.19 -5.67 -15.81
N THR A 155 0.86 -5.09 -16.37
CA THR A 155 1.25 -5.28 -17.76
C THR A 155 1.73 -6.70 -18.05
N ASN A 156 2.61 -7.23 -17.19
CA ASN A 156 3.18 -8.57 -17.37
C ASN A 156 2.16 -9.69 -17.20
N PHE A 157 1.12 -9.46 -16.38
CA PHE A 157 0.07 -10.44 -16.12
C PHE A 157 -1.24 -10.18 -16.84
N SER A 158 -1.35 -9.10 -17.62
CA SER A 158 -2.61 -8.70 -18.28
C SER A 158 -3.25 -9.83 -19.11
N ASN A 159 -2.46 -10.50 -19.94
CA ASN A 159 -2.96 -11.61 -20.76
C ASN A 159 -3.43 -12.79 -19.90
N VAL A 160 -2.69 -13.11 -18.84
CA VAL A 160 -3.03 -14.21 -17.91
C VAL A 160 -4.32 -13.87 -17.18
N PHE A 161 -4.44 -12.64 -16.67
CA PHE A 161 -5.65 -12.20 -15.98
C PHE A 161 -6.87 -12.23 -16.90
N ALA A 162 -6.72 -11.76 -18.15
CA ALA A 162 -7.80 -11.82 -19.13
C ALA A 162 -8.19 -13.26 -19.48
N GLN A 163 -7.22 -14.13 -19.75
CA GLN A 163 -7.47 -15.55 -20.02
C GLN A 163 -8.16 -16.24 -18.84
N ASN A 164 -7.64 -16.03 -17.63
CA ASN A 164 -8.25 -16.60 -16.43
C ASN A 164 -9.68 -16.08 -16.21
N LEU A 165 -9.94 -14.79 -16.41
CA LEU A 165 -11.27 -14.22 -16.27
C LEU A 165 -12.30 -14.94 -17.14
N PHE A 166 -11.99 -15.15 -18.43
CA PHE A 166 -12.87 -15.88 -19.35
C PHE A 166 -12.99 -17.36 -18.98
N ALA A 167 -11.89 -18.01 -18.64
CA ALA A 167 -11.88 -19.41 -18.22
C ALA A 167 -12.62 -19.63 -16.89
N ASN A 168 -12.59 -18.64 -16.01
CA ASN A 168 -13.24 -18.67 -14.71
C ASN A 168 -14.76 -18.31 -14.77
N ALA A 169 -15.25 -17.79 -15.89
CA ALA A 169 -16.64 -17.32 -15.99
C ALA A 169 -17.67 -18.35 -15.53
N PRO A 170 -17.60 -19.65 -15.86
CA PRO A 170 -18.55 -20.64 -15.34
C PRO A 170 -18.56 -20.71 -13.81
N TYR A 171 -17.37 -20.70 -13.19
CA TYR A 171 -17.23 -20.76 -11.73
C TYR A 171 -17.70 -19.47 -11.04
N ILE A 172 -17.51 -18.32 -11.71
CA ILE A 172 -17.95 -17.01 -11.21
C ILE A 172 -19.48 -16.94 -11.22
N LEU A 173 -20.14 -17.45 -12.27
CA LEU A 173 -21.60 -17.46 -12.41
C LEU A 173 -22.27 -18.41 -11.41
N ASP A 174 -21.63 -19.55 -11.10
CA ASP A 174 -22.12 -20.54 -10.14
C ASP A 174 -21.63 -20.28 -8.70
N GLY A 175 -20.74 -19.33 -8.51
CA GLY A 175 -20.09 -19.02 -7.25
C GLY A 175 -20.85 -18.00 -6.39
N TYR A 176 -20.27 -17.69 -5.25
CA TYR A 176 -20.81 -16.75 -4.27
C TYR A 176 -20.06 -15.41 -4.34
N LYS A 177 -20.73 -14.33 -3.95
CA LYS A 177 -20.12 -13.02 -3.73
C LYS A 177 -19.65 -12.88 -2.28
N THR A 178 -18.57 -12.15 -2.07
CA THR A 178 -18.01 -11.96 -0.72
C THR A 178 -18.98 -11.30 0.24
N LYS A 179 -19.89 -10.43 -0.24
CA LYS A 179 -20.93 -9.82 0.61
C LYS A 179 -21.86 -10.84 1.29
N GLN A 180 -22.06 -12.02 0.70
CA GLN A 180 -22.90 -13.06 1.29
C GLN A 180 -22.29 -13.65 2.57
N LEU A 181 -20.97 -13.45 2.81
CA LEU A 181 -20.34 -13.82 4.06
C LEU A 181 -20.81 -12.96 5.24
N ILE A 182 -21.28 -11.73 5.00
CA ILE A 182 -21.79 -10.82 6.03
C ILE A 182 -23.00 -11.44 6.77
N GLU A 183 -23.80 -12.23 6.06
CA GLU A 183 -25.00 -12.87 6.60
C GLU A 183 -24.68 -14.19 7.36
N VAL A 184 -23.51 -14.78 7.12
CA VAL A 184 -23.13 -16.11 7.61
C VAL A 184 -22.11 -16.05 8.73
N ILE A 185 -21.17 -15.09 8.66
CA ILE A 185 -20.09 -14.98 9.64
C ILE A 185 -20.51 -14.05 10.77
N PRO A 186 -20.55 -14.51 12.03
CA PRO A 186 -20.84 -13.67 13.19
C PRO A 186 -19.78 -12.59 13.34
N ARG A 187 -20.18 -11.36 13.66
CA ARG A 187 -19.26 -10.20 13.79
C ARG A 187 -18.51 -10.17 15.11
N ASP A 188 -19.05 -10.84 16.12
CA ASP A 188 -18.52 -10.90 17.49
C ASP A 188 -17.41 -11.93 17.67
N ILE A 189 -17.18 -12.80 16.67
CA ILE A 189 -16.02 -13.70 16.69
C ILE A 189 -14.81 -13.06 16.01
N PRO A 190 -13.57 -13.27 16.51
CA PRO A 190 -12.38 -12.78 15.85
C PRO A 190 -12.10 -13.54 14.54
N ALA A 191 -11.44 -12.89 13.57
CA ALA A 191 -10.83 -13.58 12.45
C ALA A 191 -9.36 -13.83 12.73
N ILE A 192 -8.85 -14.99 12.38
CA ILE A 192 -7.41 -15.30 12.38
C ILE A 192 -6.95 -15.42 10.93
N ILE A 193 -6.05 -14.53 10.53
CA ILE A 193 -5.42 -14.58 9.20
C ILE A 193 -4.09 -15.32 9.35
N VAL A 194 -4.03 -16.52 8.76
CA VAL A 194 -2.85 -17.39 8.85
C VAL A 194 -2.03 -17.26 7.58
N ALA A 195 -0.90 -16.57 7.66
CA ALA A 195 0.13 -16.51 6.63
C ALA A 195 1.22 -17.58 6.89
N ALA A 196 2.13 -17.74 5.93
CA ALA A 196 3.14 -18.78 5.98
C ALA A 196 4.56 -18.26 6.23
N GLY A 197 4.70 -17.17 7.00
CA GLY A 197 6.01 -16.69 7.43
C GLY A 197 6.69 -17.68 8.39
N PRO A 198 8.03 -17.61 8.55
CA PRO A 198 8.79 -18.58 9.33
C PRO A 198 8.35 -18.72 10.79
N SER A 199 7.81 -17.66 11.38
CA SER A 199 7.32 -17.69 12.76
C SER A 199 6.10 -18.60 12.97
N LEU A 200 5.37 -18.96 11.90
CA LEU A 200 4.27 -19.91 11.98
C LEU A 200 4.71 -21.25 12.60
N ASN A 201 5.95 -21.66 12.39
CA ASN A 201 6.49 -22.89 12.99
C ASN A 201 6.42 -22.89 14.52
N LYS A 202 6.44 -21.72 15.17
CA LYS A 202 6.46 -21.60 16.62
C LYS A 202 5.08 -21.86 17.24
N ASN A 203 4.02 -21.40 16.57
CA ASN A 203 2.68 -21.33 17.15
C ASN A 203 1.56 -22.00 16.35
N ILE A 204 1.88 -22.65 15.22
CA ILE A 204 0.88 -23.32 14.37
C ILE A 204 -0.04 -24.27 15.16
N LYS A 205 0.49 -24.98 16.18
CA LYS A 205 -0.27 -25.94 16.99
C LYS A 205 -1.36 -25.28 17.85
N GLU A 206 -1.16 -24.02 18.26
CA GLU A 206 -2.14 -23.27 19.03
C GLU A 206 -3.42 -23.00 18.24
N LEU A 207 -3.35 -22.97 16.89
CA LEU A 207 -4.53 -22.81 16.04
C LEU A 207 -5.59 -23.89 16.24
N LYS A 208 -5.20 -25.08 16.76
CA LYS A 208 -6.18 -26.14 17.14
C LYS A 208 -7.16 -25.66 18.20
N ARG A 209 -6.70 -24.78 19.12
CA ARG A 209 -7.52 -24.23 20.21
C ARG A 209 -8.49 -23.14 19.73
N ALA A 210 -8.18 -22.50 18.59
CA ALA A 210 -9.01 -21.45 18.00
C ALA A 210 -10.21 -22.02 17.21
N LYS A 211 -10.18 -23.32 16.86
CA LYS A 211 -11.26 -23.92 16.08
C LYS A 211 -12.60 -23.83 16.81
N GLY A 212 -13.59 -23.24 16.12
CA GLY A 212 -14.93 -22.96 16.67
C GLY A 212 -15.02 -21.72 17.55
N LYS A 213 -13.90 -21.03 17.83
CA LYS A 213 -13.86 -19.75 18.57
C LYS A 213 -13.53 -18.55 17.68
N ALA A 214 -12.91 -18.78 16.54
CA ALA A 214 -12.51 -17.77 15.59
C ALA A 214 -12.78 -18.23 14.16
N PHE A 215 -12.93 -17.29 13.24
CA PHE A 215 -13.00 -17.53 11.81
C PHE A 215 -11.60 -17.58 11.22
N ILE A 216 -11.09 -18.79 10.93
CA ILE A 216 -9.71 -19.01 10.49
C ILE A 216 -9.64 -18.92 8.97
N ILE A 217 -8.94 -17.92 8.44
CA ILE A 217 -8.66 -17.73 7.01
C ILE A 217 -7.18 -17.98 6.77
N ALA A 218 -6.83 -19.01 6.02
CA ALA A 218 -5.45 -19.30 5.65
C ALA A 218 -5.11 -18.75 4.26
N VAL A 219 -3.88 -18.30 4.06
CA VAL A 219 -3.39 -18.05 2.69
C VAL A 219 -2.98 -19.38 2.03
N ASP A 220 -2.91 -19.39 0.71
CA ASP A 220 -2.55 -20.56 -0.10
C ASP A 220 -1.26 -21.27 0.35
N THR A 221 -0.21 -20.50 0.65
CA THR A 221 1.07 -21.03 1.11
C THR A 221 1.02 -21.67 2.49
N ALA A 222 0.03 -21.33 3.33
CA ALA A 222 -0.15 -21.90 4.66
C ALA A 222 -0.91 -23.23 4.65
N ILE A 223 -1.54 -23.62 3.54
CA ILE A 223 -2.40 -24.82 3.46
C ILE A 223 -1.62 -26.09 3.78
N LYS A 224 -0.44 -26.28 3.22
CA LYS A 224 0.38 -27.48 3.48
C LYS A 224 0.88 -27.56 4.92
N PRO A 225 1.49 -26.54 5.51
CA PRO A 225 1.84 -26.54 6.92
C PRO A 225 0.64 -26.84 7.84
N LEU A 226 -0.53 -26.25 7.58
CA LEU A 226 -1.73 -26.53 8.36
C LEU A 226 -2.20 -27.99 8.20
N ALA A 227 -2.20 -28.53 6.98
CA ALA A 227 -2.58 -29.90 6.70
C ALA A 227 -1.63 -30.91 7.40
N SER A 228 -0.32 -30.64 7.46
CA SER A 228 0.64 -31.48 8.17
C SER A 228 0.35 -31.57 9.68
N GLU A 229 -0.17 -30.49 10.26
CA GLU A 229 -0.60 -30.44 11.66
C GLU A 229 -2.07 -30.88 11.86
N LYS A 230 -2.76 -31.31 10.81
CA LYS A 230 -4.18 -31.70 10.82
C LYS A 230 -5.10 -30.55 11.26
N ILE A 231 -4.80 -29.34 10.82
CA ILE A 231 -5.59 -28.13 11.08
C ILE A 231 -6.31 -27.77 9.79
N ILE A 232 -7.64 -27.74 9.84
CA ILE A 232 -8.50 -27.36 8.72
C ILE A 232 -9.01 -25.95 8.98
N PRO A 233 -8.59 -24.94 8.20
CA PRO A 233 -9.12 -23.58 8.31
C PRO A 233 -10.58 -23.54 7.86
N ASP A 234 -11.31 -22.51 8.22
CA ASP A 234 -12.71 -22.31 7.82
C ASP A 234 -12.82 -21.78 6.39
N MET A 235 -11.78 -21.12 5.92
CA MET A 235 -11.64 -20.60 4.56
C MET A 235 -10.15 -20.52 4.20
N PHE A 236 -9.82 -20.63 2.91
CA PHE A 236 -8.50 -20.23 2.43
C PHE A 236 -8.60 -19.24 1.27
N ALA A 237 -7.57 -18.44 1.09
CA ALA A 237 -7.54 -17.38 0.10
C ALA A 237 -6.46 -17.62 -0.96
N ILE A 238 -6.78 -17.31 -2.21
CA ILE A 238 -5.84 -17.29 -3.33
C ILE A 238 -6.17 -16.12 -4.26
N VAL A 239 -5.13 -15.45 -4.77
CA VAL A 239 -5.28 -14.25 -5.60
C VAL A 239 -4.56 -14.40 -6.94
N ASP A 240 -3.37 -14.99 -6.93
CA ASP A 240 -2.48 -14.98 -8.08
C ASP A 240 -3.02 -15.73 -9.30
N GLY A 241 -2.86 -15.09 -10.48
CA GLY A 241 -3.24 -15.68 -11.76
C GLY A 241 -2.34 -16.82 -12.25
N ARG A 242 -1.18 -17.02 -11.62
CA ARG A 242 -0.18 -18.07 -11.96
C ARG A 242 0.27 -18.84 -10.73
N LYS A 243 -0.66 -19.38 -9.96
CA LYS A 243 -0.30 -20.21 -8.81
C LYS A 243 -0.10 -21.69 -9.20
N PRO A 244 1.01 -22.31 -8.78
CA PRO A 244 1.17 -23.74 -8.90
C PRO A 244 0.13 -24.48 -8.04
N LEU A 245 -0.52 -25.51 -8.62
CA LEU A 245 -1.50 -26.30 -7.90
C LEU A 245 -0.89 -27.06 -6.71
N GLU A 246 0.40 -27.33 -6.80
CA GLU A 246 1.19 -28.00 -5.76
C GLU A 246 1.14 -27.30 -4.40
N LEU A 247 0.86 -26.00 -4.38
CA LEU A 247 0.70 -25.25 -3.12
C LEU A 247 -0.49 -25.71 -2.29
N ILE A 248 -1.57 -26.10 -2.95
CA ILE A 248 -2.86 -26.40 -2.32
C ILE A 248 -3.35 -27.82 -2.60
N ASN A 249 -2.52 -28.67 -3.21
CA ASN A 249 -2.90 -30.02 -3.59
C ASN A 249 -3.01 -30.95 -2.38
N THR A 250 -4.04 -30.72 -1.56
CA THR A 250 -4.46 -31.58 -0.45
C THR A 250 -5.94 -31.93 -0.60
N GLU A 251 -6.37 -33.09 -0.10
CA GLU A 251 -7.78 -33.48 -0.20
C GLU A 251 -8.70 -32.54 0.56
N ASP A 252 -8.25 -32.00 1.69
CA ASP A 252 -9.02 -31.02 2.47
C ASP A 252 -9.18 -29.70 1.71
N ALA A 253 -8.11 -29.19 1.07
CA ALA A 253 -8.17 -27.94 0.33
C ALA A 253 -9.16 -27.96 -0.83
N LYS A 254 -9.47 -29.12 -1.39
CA LYS A 254 -10.53 -29.25 -2.41
C LYS A 254 -11.90 -28.81 -1.92
N LYS A 255 -12.19 -28.91 -0.63
CA LYS A 255 -13.50 -28.74 -0.03
C LYS A 255 -13.64 -27.52 0.88
N ILE A 256 -12.52 -27.02 1.43
CA ILE A 256 -12.51 -25.82 2.28
C ILE A 256 -13.03 -24.63 1.46
N PRO A 257 -13.97 -23.83 1.97
CA PRO A 257 -14.41 -22.62 1.28
C PRO A 257 -13.25 -21.74 0.78
N LEU A 258 -13.32 -21.35 -0.49
CA LEU A 258 -12.25 -20.60 -1.18
C LEU A 258 -12.66 -19.13 -1.34
N LEU A 259 -11.82 -18.23 -0.84
CA LEU A 259 -11.84 -16.82 -1.19
C LEU A 259 -10.91 -16.60 -2.38
N THR A 260 -11.40 -16.01 -3.46
CA THR A 260 -10.61 -15.89 -4.67
C THR A 260 -10.93 -14.63 -5.49
N SER A 261 -9.89 -14.09 -6.13
CA SER A 261 -10.06 -13.11 -7.18
C SER A 261 -10.73 -13.74 -8.41
N ILE A 262 -11.51 -12.96 -9.14
CA ILE A 262 -12.10 -13.35 -10.42
C ILE A 262 -11.03 -13.71 -11.47
N SER A 263 -9.79 -13.20 -11.33
CA SER A 263 -8.65 -13.42 -12.23
C SER A 263 -7.64 -14.45 -11.71
N ALA A 264 -7.94 -15.14 -10.62
CA ALA A 264 -7.06 -16.16 -10.04
C ALA A 264 -6.82 -17.33 -11.00
N ALA A 265 -5.78 -18.12 -10.72
CA ALA A 265 -5.39 -19.25 -11.57
C ALA A 265 -6.54 -20.23 -11.81
N ASN A 266 -6.92 -20.42 -13.08
CA ASN A 266 -8.01 -21.33 -13.45
C ASN A 266 -7.76 -22.78 -13.01
N SER A 267 -6.50 -23.22 -12.99
CA SER A 267 -6.12 -24.55 -12.50
C SER A 267 -6.58 -24.80 -11.06
N VAL A 268 -6.54 -23.78 -10.20
CA VAL A 268 -7.02 -23.86 -8.82
C VAL A 268 -8.54 -23.95 -8.77
N LEU A 269 -9.24 -23.11 -9.54
CA LEU A 269 -10.70 -23.10 -9.56
C LEU A 269 -11.27 -24.42 -10.11
N SER A 270 -10.60 -25.01 -11.10
CA SER A 270 -10.95 -26.31 -11.68
C SER A 270 -10.71 -27.47 -10.72
N PHE A 271 -9.63 -27.41 -9.94
CA PHE A 271 -9.30 -28.41 -8.93
C PHE A 271 -10.27 -28.38 -7.73
N HIS A 272 -10.70 -27.17 -7.34
CA HIS A 272 -11.48 -26.94 -6.15
C HIS A 272 -12.98 -27.26 -6.37
N THR A 273 -13.56 -28.10 -5.50
CA THR A 273 -14.95 -28.55 -5.58
C THR A 273 -15.89 -27.92 -4.54
N GLY A 274 -15.31 -27.21 -3.54
CA GLY A 274 -16.08 -26.54 -2.49
C GLY A 274 -16.68 -25.19 -2.92
N LYS A 275 -17.26 -24.47 -1.97
CA LYS A 275 -17.82 -23.14 -2.20
C LYS A 275 -16.72 -22.15 -2.57
N LYS A 276 -16.95 -21.32 -3.59
CA LYS A 276 -16.04 -20.29 -4.07
C LYS A 276 -16.67 -18.92 -3.87
N PHE A 277 -15.96 -18.03 -3.16
CA PHE A 277 -16.39 -16.65 -2.91
C PHE A 277 -15.50 -15.70 -3.71
N PHE A 278 -16.12 -14.98 -4.64
CA PHE A 278 -15.41 -14.12 -5.59
C PHE A 278 -15.47 -12.67 -5.21
N TYR A 279 -14.37 -11.96 -5.45
CA TYR A 279 -14.27 -10.51 -5.37
C TYR A 279 -13.55 -9.94 -6.60
N ASN A 280 -13.74 -8.64 -6.83
CA ASN A 280 -13.09 -7.88 -7.90
C ASN A 280 -11.87 -7.12 -7.33
N GLU A 281 -10.76 -7.14 -8.03
CA GLU A 281 -9.54 -6.38 -7.70
C GLU A 281 -9.55 -4.95 -8.27
N GLY A 282 -10.72 -4.38 -8.55
CA GLY A 282 -10.87 -3.02 -9.09
C GLY A 282 -10.94 -2.94 -10.62
N TYR A 283 -11.23 -4.04 -11.32
CA TYR A 283 -11.49 -4.00 -12.77
C TYR A 283 -12.87 -3.39 -13.04
N VAL A 284 -12.88 -2.13 -13.52
CA VAL A 284 -14.12 -1.37 -13.75
C VAL A 284 -15.05 -2.07 -14.75
N TYR A 285 -14.49 -2.64 -15.82
CA TYR A 285 -15.27 -3.33 -16.86
C TYR A 285 -15.97 -4.58 -16.35
N ILE A 286 -15.46 -5.24 -15.31
CA ILE A 286 -16.10 -6.42 -14.70
C ILE A 286 -17.43 -6.04 -14.07
N ASN A 287 -17.47 -4.95 -13.30
CA ASN A 287 -18.70 -4.47 -12.73
C ASN A 287 -19.74 -4.16 -13.82
N SER A 288 -19.31 -3.61 -14.96
CA SER A 288 -20.18 -3.34 -16.10
C SER A 288 -20.73 -4.63 -16.75
N MET A 289 -19.94 -5.70 -16.82
CA MET A 289 -20.40 -7.00 -17.35
C MET A 289 -21.47 -7.65 -16.47
N PHE A 290 -21.34 -7.55 -15.14
CA PHE A 290 -22.24 -8.17 -14.18
C PHE A 290 -23.38 -7.23 -13.72
N TYR A 291 -23.27 -5.92 -13.98
CA TYR A 291 -24.29 -4.93 -13.55
C TYR A 291 -25.65 -5.09 -14.23
N ARG A 292 -25.70 -5.77 -15.38
CA ARG A 292 -26.97 -5.98 -16.14
C ARG A 292 -28.07 -6.64 -15.32
N ASN A 293 -27.74 -7.35 -14.23
CA ASN A 293 -28.68 -8.03 -13.35
C ASN A 293 -28.84 -7.33 -11.98
N GLY A 294 -28.40 -6.07 -11.85
CA GLY A 294 -28.43 -5.36 -10.56
C GLY A 294 -27.40 -5.86 -9.56
N GLU A 295 -26.44 -6.68 -10.00
CA GLU A 295 -25.46 -7.32 -9.15
C GLU A 295 -24.05 -6.78 -9.43
N SER A 296 -23.36 -6.27 -8.39
CA SER A 296 -21.95 -5.89 -8.44
C SER A 296 -21.09 -6.87 -7.63
N PHE A 297 -19.83 -7.02 -8.02
CA PHE A 297 -18.83 -7.65 -7.17
C PHE A 297 -18.23 -6.59 -6.24
N GLU A 298 -18.04 -6.95 -4.98
CA GLU A 298 -17.33 -6.12 -4.04
C GLU A 298 -15.86 -6.02 -4.48
N THR A 299 -15.32 -4.81 -4.40
CA THR A 299 -13.89 -4.58 -4.55
C THR A 299 -13.23 -4.75 -3.20
N VAL A 300 -12.36 -5.74 -3.08
CA VAL A 300 -11.53 -5.95 -1.88
C VAL A 300 -10.21 -5.21 -2.07
N ALA A 301 -9.80 -4.46 -1.06
CA ALA A 301 -8.51 -3.78 -1.07
C ALA A 301 -7.37 -4.81 -1.09
N CYS A 302 -6.45 -4.65 -2.04
CA CYS A 302 -5.34 -5.56 -2.24
C CYS A 302 -4.02 -4.84 -2.02
N GLY A 303 -3.22 -5.30 -1.06
CA GLY A 303 -1.89 -4.76 -0.76
C GLY A 303 -0.75 -5.49 -1.46
N GLY A 304 -1.07 -6.35 -2.43
CA GLY A 304 -0.07 -7.12 -3.20
C GLY A 304 0.22 -8.52 -2.66
N SER A 305 -0.30 -8.90 -1.50
CA SER A 305 -0.22 -10.27 -0.98
C SER A 305 -1.61 -10.85 -0.73
N VAL A 306 -1.72 -12.19 -0.74
CA VAL A 306 -2.97 -12.91 -0.44
C VAL A 306 -3.48 -12.56 0.96
N ALA A 307 -2.58 -12.42 1.93
CA ALA A 307 -2.93 -12.11 3.31
C ALA A 307 -3.54 -10.70 3.46
N THR A 308 -3.11 -9.73 2.66
CA THR A 308 -3.71 -8.38 2.66
C THR A 308 -5.15 -8.41 2.17
N SER A 309 -5.45 -9.21 1.16
CA SER A 309 -6.83 -9.39 0.67
C SER A 309 -7.73 -10.10 1.69
N ALA A 310 -7.19 -11.14 2.36
CA ALA A 310 -7.91 -11.83 3.44
C ALA A 310 -8.20 -10.89 4.62
N PHE A 311 -7.26 -10.04 4.99
CA PHE A 311 -7.42 -9.02 6.03
C PHE A 311 -8.50 -8.00 5.65
N ALA A 312 -8.41 -7.45 4.44
CA ALA A 312 -9.39 -6.47 3.97
C ALA A 312 -10.81 -7.07 3.88
N LEU A 313 -10.94 -8.34 3.46
CA LEU A 313 -12.21 -9.06 3.50
C LEU A 313 -12.75 -9.16 4.93
N ALA A 314 -11.94 -9.61 5.89
CA ALA A 314 -12.39 -9.78 7.27
C ALA A 314 -12.92 -8.45 7.86
N PHE A 315 -12.24 -7.34 7.57
CA PHE A 315 -12.73 -6.01 7.93
C PHE A 315 -14.04 -5.65 7.21
N MET A 316 -14.12 -5.89 5.90
CA MET A 316 -15.28 -5.55 5.06
C MET A 316 -16.55 -6.31 5.49
N ILE A 317 -16.44 -7.58 5.87
CA ILE A 317 -17.58 -8.37 6.36
C ILE A 317 -18.00 -8.01 7.80
N GLY A 318 -17.29 -7.09 8.44
CA GLY A 318 -17.73 -6.49 9.69
C GLY A 318 -17.07 -7.05 10.95
N ILE A 319 -16.04 -7.87 10.84
CA ILE A 319 -15.30 -8.41 11.99
C ILE A 319 -14.53 -7.29 12.70
N ASP A 320 -14.69 -7.18 14.01
CA ASP A 320 -14.09 -6.13 14.82
C ASP A 320 -12.70 -6.48 15.38
N THR A 321 -12.35 -7.75 15.45
CA THR A 321 -11.02 -8.19 15.92
C THR A 321 -10.36 -9.11 14.91
N ILE A 322 -9.18 -8.72 14.40
CA ILE A 322 -8.39 -9.54 13.48
C ILE A 322 -7.07 -9.90 14.14
N ILE A 323 -6.71 -11.18 14.13
CA ILE A 323 -5.47 -11.74 14.66
C ILE A 323 -4.59 -12.17 13.49
N LEU A 324 -3.36 -11.67 13.44
CA LEU A 324 -2.36 -12.02 12.42
C LEU A 324 -1.43 -13.10 12.96
N VAL A 325 -1.24 -14.18 12.19
CA VAL A 325 -0.37 -15.31 12.53
C VAL A 325 0.53 -15.62 11.33
N GLY A 326 1.83 -15.81 11.57
CA GLY A 326 2.78 -16.07 10.49
C GLY A 326 2.95 -14.91 9.50
N GLN A 327 2.60 -13.69 9.89
CA GLN A 327 2.71 -12.48 9.07
C GLN A 327 4.04 -11.78 9.33
N ASP A 328 5.16 -12.50 9.07
CA ASP A 328 6.51 -12.03 9.41
C ASP A 328 6.90 -10.74 8.67
N LEU A 329 6.63 -10.63 7.38
CA LEU A 329 7.04 -9.51 6.52
C LEU A 329 8.55 -9.19 6.67
N ALA A 330 9.33 -10.20 7.01
CA ALA A 330 10.76 -10.14 7.28
C ALA A 330 11.43 -11.47 6.95
N LEU A 331 12.76 -11.47 6.88
CA LEU A 331 13.59 -12.65 6.64
C LEU A 331 13.97 -13.31 7.98
N THR A 332 12.94 -13.77 8.70
CA THR A 332 13.12 -14.37 10.04
C THR A 332 13.93 -15.66 9.97
N GLY A 333 15.10 -15.70 10.63
CA GLY A 333 16.02 -16.83 10.59
C GLY A 333 16.56 -17.09 9.18
N ASN A 334 16.75 -16.05 8.37
CA ASN A 334 17.18 -16.12 6.96
C ASN A 334 16.25 -16.95 6.06
N LYS A 335 14.98 -17.04 6.43
CA LYS A 335 13.93 -17.73 5.66
C LYS A 335 12.84 -16.74 5.28
N THR A 336 12.17 -16.99 4.15
CA THR A 336 10.97 -16.25 3.72
C THR A 336 9.68 -16.92 4.17
N HIS A 337 9.69 -18.22 4.31
CA HIS A 337 8.50 -19.03 4.60
C HIS A 337 8.74 -20.09 5.67
N ALA A 338 7.66 -20.56 6.27
CA ALA A 338 7.63 -21.64 7.25
C ALA A 338 8.04 -22.97 6.62
N ASP A 339 8.40 -23.91 7.46
CA ASP A 339 8.74 -25.29 7.07
C ASP A 339 7.49 -25.99 6.47
N GLY A 340 7.71 -26.90 5.51
CA GLY A 340 6.64 -27.59 4.81
C GLY A 340 5.97 -26.78 3.69
N THR A 341 6.36 -25.54 3.45
CA THR A 341 5.90 -24.76 2.29
C THR A 341 6.64 -25.20 1.02
N PHE A 342 6.03 -24.94 -0.14
CA PHE A 342 6.70 -25.18 -1.43
C PHE A 342 7.96 -24.33 -1.60
N GLN A 343 7.97 -23.13 -1.03
CA GLN A 343 9.06 -22.16 -1.12
C GLN A 343 10.25 -22.48 -0.19
N GLU A 344 10.06 -23.27 0.85
CA GLU A 344 11.14 -23.65 1.77
C GLU A 344 12.38 -24.22 1.06
N LYS A 345 12.15 -24.96 -0.03
CA LYS A 345 13.21 -25.65 -0.80
C LYS A 345 14.02 -24.74 -1.72
N MET A 346 13.65 -23.47 -1.86
CA MET A 346 14.18 -22.61 -2.92
C MET A 346 15.19 -21.56 -2.47
N GLU A 347 15.38 -21.29 -1.15
CA GLU A 347 16.11 -20.08 -0.77
C GLU A 347 17.09 -20.26 0.39
N THR A 348 18.39 -20.13 0.08
CA THR A 348 19.37 -19.57 1.03
C THR A 348 19.48 -18.07 0.72
N ILE A 349 19.01 -17.21 1.63
CA ILE A 349 18.96 -15.77 1.38
C ILE A 349 20.19 -15.10 1.98
N ASP A 350 20.94 -14.39 1.14
CA ASP A 350 21.94 -13.45 1.60
C ASP A 350 21.24 -12.19 2.12
N THR A 351 21.32 -11.96 3.42
CA THR A 351 20.71 -10.79 4.08
C THR A 351 21.64 -9.58 4.18
N SER A 352 22.86 -9.64 3.64
CA SER A 352 23.87 -8.58 3.76
C SER A 352 23.43 -7.22 3.17
N HIS A 353 22.53 -7.25 2.20
CA HIS A 353 21.99 -6.05 1.54
C HIS A 353 20.47 -5.85 1.80
N SER A 354 19.92 -6.50 2.82
CA SER A 354 18.52 -6.39 3.16
C SER A 354 18.15 -5.02 3.72
N ILE A 355 16.91 -4.61 3.47
CA ILE A 355 16.33 -3.41 4.09
C ILE A 355 16.06 -3.74 5.56
N MET A 356 16.46 -2.87 6.50
CA MET A 356 16.15 -3.04 7.91
C MET A 356 14.84 -2.31 8.26
N VAL A 357 13.97 -2.98 9.01
CA VAL A 357 12.71 -2.42 9.52
C VAL A 357 12.55 -2.75 11.01
N PRO A 358 11.77 -1.96 11.78
CA PRO A 358 11.48 -2.30 13.18
C PRO A 358 10.90 -3.71 13.31
N GLY A 359 11.36 -4.47 14.30
CA GLY A 359 10.87 -5.81 14.59
C GLY A 359 9.85 -5.86 15.73
N ASN A 360 9.10 -6.97 15.82
CA ASN A 360 8.16 -7.21 16.92
C ASN A 360 8.88 -7.57 18.24
N ILE A 361 9.96 -8.32 18.14
CA ILE A 361 10.74 -8.81 19.29
C ILE A 361 12.13 -8.17 19.25
N GLU A 362 12.82 -8.29 18.12
CA GLU A 362 14.10 -7.66 17.86
C GLU A 362 13.92 -6.17 17.60
N LYS A 363 14.95 -5.35 17.87
CA LYS A 363 14.90 -3.91 17.58
C LYS A 363 14.67 -3.65 16.10
N GLU A 364 15.36 -4.38 15.23
CA GLU A 364 15.26 -4.31 13.77
C GLU A 364 15.42 -5.70 13.18
N VAL A 365 14.72 -5.94 12.07
CA VAL A 365 14.76 -7.21 11.33
C VAL A 365 15.01 -6.96 9.84
N PRO A 366 15.73 -7.84 9.15
CA PRO A 366 15.94 -7.73 7.71
C PRO A 366 14.65 -8.05 6.95
N THR A 367 14.35 -7.25 5.93
CA THR A 367 13.23 -7.46 5.02
C THR A 367 13.65 -7.24 3.57
N ARG A 368 12.75 -7.52 2.63
CA ARG A 368 12.93 -7.28 1.20
C ARG A 368 11.85 -6.31 0.67
N GLY A 369 12.04 -5.80 -0.54
CA GLY A 369 11.22 -4.71 -1.07
C GLY A 369 9.72 -5.00 -1.13
N ASP A 370 9.32 -6.21 -1.55
CA ASP A 370 7.91 -6.61 -1.60
C ASP A 370 7.31 -6.77 -0.19
N PHE A 371 8.03 -7.35 0.77
CA PHE A 371 7.57 -7.45 2.16
C PHE A 371 7.44 -6.08 2.81
N LYS A 372 8.38 -5.16 2.52
CA LYS A 372 8.27 -3.77 2.98
C LYS A 372 7.03 -3.09 2.41
N MET A 373 6.72 -3.29 1.13
CA MET A 373 5.51 -2.76 0.51
C MET A 373 4.23 -3.29 1.19
N TYR A 374 4.18 -4.58 1.53
CA TYR A 374 3.06 -5.17 2.27
C TYR A 374 2.97 -4.61 3.69
N LEU A 375 4.10 -4.40 4.37
CA LEU A 375 4.16 -3.79 5.70
C LEU A 375 3.60 -2.37 5.69
N GLU A 376 4.00 -1.55 4.73
CA GLU A 376 3.51 -0.18 4.56
C GLU A 376 2.01 -0.16 4.27
N TRP A 377 1.52 -1.10 3.45
CA TRP A 377 0.09 -1.25 3.21
C TRP A 377 -0.68 -1.58 4.50
N TYR A 378 -0.20 -2.54 5.31
CA TYR A 378 -0.83 -2.86 6.60
C TYR A 378 -0.88 -1.64 7.52
N ASN A 379 0.24 -0.93 7.67
CA ASN A 379 0.33 0.25 8.53
C ASN A 379 -0.70 1.31 8.13
N GLN A 380 -0.83 1.60 6.82
CA GLN A 380 -1.80 2.57 6.34
C GLN A 380 -3.24 2.04 6.45
N TYR A 381 -3.49 0.81 6.00
CA TYR A 381 -4.85 0.25 5.97
C TYR A 381 -5.43 0.05 7.37
N ILE A 382 -4.64 -0.42 8.34
CA ILE A 382 -5.06 -0.55 9.76
C ILE A 382 -5.43 0.82 10.33
N LYS A 383 -4.65 1.85 10.03
CA LYS A 383 -4.96 3.21 10.44
C LYS A 383 -6.30 3.67 9.88
N ASP A 384 -6.52 3.52 8.58
CA ASP A 384 -7.76 3.92 7.92
C ASP A 384 -8.97 3.12 8.47
N CYS A 385 -8.80 1.81 8.71
CA CYS A 385 -9.82 0.98 9.34
C CYS A 385 -10.20 1.45 10.75
N LYS A 386 -9.23 1.83 11.58
CA LYS A 386 -9.47 2.36 12.93
C LYS A 386 -10.10 3.76 12.93
N GLU A 387 -9.79 4.58 11.93
CA GLU A 387 -10.47 5.87 11.73
C GLU A 387 -11.95 5.66 11.37
N TYR A 388 -12.24 4.68 10.52
CA TYR A 388 -13.60 4.35 10.10
C TYR A 388 -14.42 3.64 11.20
N ARG A 389 -13.80 2.68 11.93
CA ARG A 389 -14.46 1.88 12.97
C ARG A 389 -13.62 1.90 14.26
N LYS A 390 -14.02 2.72 15.23
CA LYS A 390 -13.22 3.00 16.45
C LYS A 390 -12.97 1.78 17.35
N GLN A 391 -13.89 0.81 17.37
CA GLN A 391 -13.73 -0.43 18.15
C GLN A 391 -12.85 -1.48 17.46
N PHE A 392 -12.46 -1.24 16.20
CA PHE A 392 -11.66 -2.19 15.42
C PHE A 392 -10.27 -2.43 16.05
N LYS A 393 -9.95 -3.71 16.26
CA LYS A 393 -8.69 -4.16 16.87
C LYS A 393 -7.93 -5.08 15.94
N VAL A 394 -6.62 -4.96 15.97
CA VAL A 394 -5.71 -5.87 15.28
C VAL A 394 -4.67 -6.37 16.25
N ILE A 395 -4.57 -7.68 16.38
CA ILE A 395 -3.59 -8.37 17.21
C ILE A 395 -2.53 -8.97 16.30
N ASN A 396 -1.26 -8.67 16.57
CA ASN A 396 -0.14 -9.33 15.91
C ASN A 396 0.38 -10.46 16.77
N ALA A 397 -0.09 -11.67 16.47
CA ALA A 397 0.30 -12.92 17.13
C ALA A 397 1.32 -13.70 16.30
N THR A 398 2.11 -13.02 15.47
CA THR A 398 3.15 -13.62 14.62
C THR A 398 4.30 -14.20 15.45
N GLU A 399 4.61 -13.61 16.62
CA GLU A 399 5.72 -14.02 17.50
C GLU A 399 7.11 -13.95 16.84
N GLY A 400 7.28 -12.96 15.96
CA GLY A 400 8.50 -12.65 15.22
C GLY A 400 8.23 -11.63 14.12
N GLY A 401 9.23 -11.41 13.25
CA GLY A 401 9.11 -10.59 12.06
C GLY A 401 9.01 -9.09 12.29
N ALA A 402 8.61 -8.36 11.27
CA ALA A 402 8.49 -6.91 11.27
C ALA A 402 7.33 -6.42 12.15
N LYS A 403 7.52 -5.28 12.79
CA LYS A 403 6.48 -4.61 13.57
C LYS A 403 5.46 -3.98 12.62
N ILE A 404 4.20 -4.36 12.78
CA ILE A 404 3.07 -3.76 12.06
C ILE A 404 2.47 -2.68 12.97
N ASP A 405 2.46 -1.44 12.50
CA ASP A 405 1.94 -0.31 13.28
C ASP A 405 0.42 -0.42 13.49
N GLY A 406 -0.01 0.04 14.66
CA GLY A 406 -1.42 -0.01 15.03
C GLY A 406 -1.92 -1.38 15.48
N THR A 407 -1.03 -2.36 15.70
CA THR A 407 -1.37 -3.68 16.25
C THR A 407 -1.00 -3.79 17.72
N GLU A 408 -1.73 -4.64 18.45
CA GLU A 408 -1.35 -5.13 19.78
C GLU A 408 -0.51 -6.39 19.58
N VAL A 409 0.70 -6.44 20.17
CA VAL A 409 1.60 -7.59 20.02
C VAL A 409 1.42 -8.50 21.24
N MET A 410 1.07 -9.77 20.99
CA MET A 410 0.95 -10.80 22.03
C MET A 410 1.18 -12.20 21.43
N THR A 411 1.27 -13.22 22.31
CA THR A 411 1.36 -14.60 21.83
C THR A 411 0.03 -15.06 21.23
N LEU A 412 0.06 -16.03 20.31
CA LEU A 412 -1.18 -16.61 19.77
C LEU A 412 -2.01 -17.28 20.88
N LYS A 413 -1.32 -17.87 21.86
CA LYS A 413 -1.98 -18.46 23.03
C LYS A 413 -2.83 -17.43 23.77
N ASP A 414 -2.25 -16.28 24.11
CA ASP A 414 -2.95 -15.22 24.85
C ASP A 414 -4.07 -14.56 24.01
N ALA A 415 -3.88 -14.52 22.67
CA ALA A 415 -4.88 -13.98 21.76
C ALA A 415 -6.12 -14.88 21.60
N ILE A 416 -6.03 -16.19 21.90
CA ILE A 416 -7.13 -17.15 21.82
C ILE A 416 -7.86 -17.28 23.17
N ASP A 417 -7.17 -17.05 24.26
CA ASP A 417 -7.73 -17.11 25.64
C ASP A 417 -8.53 -15.87 25.97
#